data_b443c6a0fc5c1bbd38527269ec29ca98
#
_entry.id   b443c6a0fc5c1bbd38527269ec29ca98
#
_cell.length_a   1.000
_cell.length_b   1.000
_cell.length_c   1.000
_cell.angle_alpha   90.00
_cell.angle_beta   90.00
_cell.angle_gamma   90.00
#
_symmetry.space_group_name_H-M   'P 1'
#
loop_
_entity.id
_entity.type
_entity.pdbx_description
1 polymer ?
#
loop_
_entity_poly.entity_id
_entity_poly.type
_entity_poly.pdbx_seq_one_letter_code
_entity_poly.pdbx_strand_id
1 'polypeptide(L)'
;LITISLVITAIAGFIFSTLPSFEICLILFAIWGIACAGILWSAMIKAARYWGSKEDQGKTYGILEGGRSISDVISTTILLAIFAYSGSVDKAVSEMIIMISFYILVLAFFVWRIMQNDITTDKKLSKVNIKEIIYILKLPVIWLIALIIMATNTAMWGTLFFTPYATEIYEIGEVGGGAIRVGKYWVTPFAAITAGY
;
A
#
# COMPACT_ATOMS: atom_id res chain seq x y z
N LEU A 1 1.74 14.40 8.01
CA LEU A 1 1.58 13.00 8.44
C LEU A 1 1.98 12.03 7.32
N ILE A 2 1.46 12.17 6.08
CA ILE A 2 1.81 11.29 4.95
C ILE A 2 3.33 11.25 4.74
N THR A 3 3.99 12.41 4.64
CA THR A 3 5.43 12.50 4.43
C THR A 3 6.24 11.79 5.53
N ILE A 4 5.85 12.02 6.79
CA ILE A 4 6.53 11.40 7.95
C ILE A 4 6.40 9.88 7.88
N SER A 5 5.22 9.38 7.57
CA SER A 5 4.98 7.95 7.42
C SER A 5 5.82 7.33 6.30
N LEU A 6 5.89 8.00 5.13
CA LEU A 6 6.73 7.54 4.02
C LEU A 6 8.22 7.52 4.39
N VAL A 7 8.72 8.54 5.08
CA VAL A 7 10.12 8.60 5.53
C VAL A 7 10.42 7.46 6.52
N ILE A 8 9.55 7.23 7.51
CA ILE A 8 9.71 6.12 8.46
C ILE A 8 9.73 4.78 7.71
N THR A 9 8.81 4.59 6.76
CA THR A 9 8.74 3.37 5.95
C THR A 9 10.00 3.16 5.13
N ALA A 10 10.54 4.21 4.51
CA ALA A 10 11.77 4.14 3.72
C ALA A 10 12.99 3.80 4.59
N ILE A 11 13.15 4.44 5.75
CA ILE A 11 14.25 4.16 6.69
C ILE A 11 14.18 2.70 7.17
N ALA A 12 13.00 2.24 7.59
CA ALA A 12 12.81 0.85 7.98
C ALA A 12 13.13 -0.11 6.84
N GLY A 13 12.80 0.24 5.59
CA GLY A 13 13.15 -0.52 4.41
C GLY A 13 14.66 -0.61 4.18
N PHE A 14 15.40 0.47 4.31
CA PHE A 14 16.86 0.44 4.20
C PHE A 14 17.50 -0.45 5.26
N ILE A 15 16.99 -0.46 6.49
CA ILE A 15 17.48 -1.37 7.52
C ILE A 15 17.12 -2.82 7.15
N PHE A 16 15.89 -3.06 6.65
CA PHE A 16 15.44 -4.40 6.26
C PHE A 16 16.26 -4.97 5.09
N SER A 17 16.78 -4.12 4.18
CA SER A 17 17.62 -4.55 3.05
C SER A 17 18.94 -5.18 3.46
N THR A 18 19.40 -4.97 4.69
CA THR A 18 20.60 -5.64 5.24
C THR A 18 20.34 -7.08 5.67
N LEU A 19 19.11 -7.59 5.48
CA LEU A 19 18.66 -8.93 5.90
C LEU A 19 19.01 -9.21 7.37
N PRO A 20 18.50 -8.38 8.30
CA PRO A 20 18.86 -8.46 9.71
C PRO A 20 18.27 -9.69 10.40
N SER A 21 18.61 -9.89 11.69
CA SER A 21 18.06 -11.00 12.48
C SER A 21 16.53 -10.96 12.58
N PHE A 22 15.92 -12.10 12.91
CA PHE A 22 14.46 -12.23 13.01
C PHE A 22 13.84 -11.22 13.98
N GLU A 23 14.48 -10.94 15.12
CA GLU A 23 13.99 -10.00 16.13
C GLU A 23 13.93 -8.59 15.57
N ILE A 24 14.94 -8.18 14.81
CA ILE A 24 14.98 -6.86 14.15
C ILE A 24 13.90 -6.80 13.06
N CYS A 25 13.73 -7.86 12.28
CA CYS A 25 12.65 -7.95 11.30
C CYS A 25 11.28 -7.74 11.95
N LEU A 26 11.02 -8.38 13.10
CA LEU A 26 9.76 -8.24 13.84
C LEU A 26 9.49 -6.78 14.22
N ILE A 27 10.51 -6.08 14.74
CA ILE A 27 10.41 -4.65 15.09
C ILE A 27 10.13 -3.80 13.84
N LEU A 28 10.83 -4.06 12.73
CA LEU A 28 10.65 -3.33 11.48
C LEU A 28 9.23 -3.54 10.90
N PHE A 29 8.69 -4.75 10.96
CA PHE A 29 7.32 -5.02 10.55
C PHE A 29 6.29 -4.32 11.44
N ALA A 30 6.53 -4.24 12.75
CA ALA A 30 5.67 -3.46 13.65
C ALA A 30 5.70 -1.96 13.31
N ILE A 31 6.88 -1.40 13.03
CA ILE A 31 7.04 -0.01 12.59
C ILE A 31 6.30 0.22 11.26
N TRP A 32 6.44 -0.67 10.28
CA TRP A 32 5.71 -0.58 9.00
C TRP A 32 4.21 -0.67 9.19
N GLY A 33 3.74 -1.56 10.06
CA GLY A 33 2.31 -1.69 10.37
C GLY A 33 1.74 -0.36 10.90
N ILE A 34 2.40 0.26 11.85
CA ILE A 34 1.99 1.56 12.42
C ILE A 34 2.09 2.67 11.36
N ALA A 35 3.20 2.74 10.64
CA ALA A 35 3.42 3.80 9.65
C ALA A 35 2.46 3.69 8.46
N CYS A 36 2.32 2.52 7.85
CA CYS A 36 1.52 2.32 6.65
C CYS A 36 0.03 2.19 6.96
N ALA A 37 -0.37 1.23 7.80
CA ALA A 37 -1.77 0.97 8.07
C ALA A 37 -2.40 2.01 9.02
N GLY A 38 -1.65 2.46 10.03
CA GLY A 38 -2.14 3.44 11.00
C GLY A 38 -2.14 4.87 10.46
N ILE A 39 -0.98 5.35 10.04
CA ILE A 39 -0.77 6.79 9.73
C ILE A 39 -1.02 7.09 8.25
N LEU A 40 -0.36 6.39 7.34
CA LEU A 40 -0.42 6.68 5.90
C LEU A 40 -1.82 6.50 5.36
N TRP A 41 -2.43 5.35 5.64
CA TRP A 41 -3.74 4.99 5.10
C TRP A 41 -4.84 5.94 5.55
N SER A 42 -4.89 6.27 6.83
CA SER A 42 -5.86 7.23 7.38
C SER A 42 -5.68 8.64 6.83
N ALA A 43 -4.44 9.09 6.68
CA ALA A 43 -4.12 10.42 6.14
C ALA A 43 -4.43 10.50 4.63
N MET A 44 -4.21 9.44 3.87
CA MET A 44 -4.52 9.34 2.44
C MET A 44 -6.04 9.37 2.19
N ILE A 45 -6.81 8.59 2.94
CA ILE A 45 -8.28 8.63 2.85
C ILE A 45 -8.81 10.03 3.17
N LYS A 46 -8.25 10.68 4.20
CA LYS A 46 -8.64 12.04 4.55
C LYS A 46 -8.31 13.02 3.41
N ALA A 47 -7.14 12.93 2.81
CA ALA A 47 -6.74 13.76 1.67
C ALA A 47 -7.67 13.55 0.47
N ALA A 48 -7.99 12.30 0.12
CA ALA A 48 -8.91 11.97 -0.97
C ALA A 48 -10.31 12.56 -0.76
N ARG A 49 -10.80 12.54 0.49
CA ARG A 49 -12.10 13.17 0.84
C ARG A 49 -12.14 14.68 0.61
N TYR A 50 -11.01 15.36 0.76
CA TYR A 50 -10.95 16.82 0.53
C TYR A 50 -10.79 17.17 -0.95
N TRP A 51 -10.29 16.23 -1.76
CA TRP A 51 -9.99 16.47 -3.17
C TRP A 51 -11.22 16.37 -4.08
N GLY A 52 -12.19 15.52 -3.74
CA GLY A 52 -13.42 15.34 -4.50
C GLY A 52 -14.62 16.10 -3.93
N SER A 53 -15.56 16.52 -4.79
CA SER A 53 -16.87 16.95 -4.36
C SER A 53 -17.63 15.79 -3.68
N LYS A 54 -18.70 16.09 -2.93
CA LYS A 54 -19.48 15.02 -2.30
C LYS A 54 -20.14 14.08 -3.32
N GLU A 55 -20.40 14.58 -4.52
CA GLU A 55 -21.07 13.84 -5.60
C GLU A 55 -20.07 12.99 -6.40
N ASP A 56 -18.78 13.39 -6.44
CA ASP A 56 -17.75 12.73 -7.21
C ASP A 56 -16.80 11.85 -6.37
N GLN A 57 -17.19 11.48 -5.16
CA GLN A 57 -16.33 10.66 -4.28
C GLN A 57 -15.97 9.31 -4.92
N GLY A 58 -16.90 8.66 -5.63
CA GLY A 58 -16.64 7.41 -6.35
C GLY A 58 -15.49 7.57 -7.35
N LYS A 59 -15.57 8.60 -8.19
CA LYS A 59 -14.52 8.90 -9.19
C LYS A 59 -13.18 9.21 -8.53
N THR A 60 -13.19 10.00 -7.45
CA THR A 60 -11.97 10.36 -6.72
C THR A 60 -11.26 9.11 -6.18
N TYR A 61 -11.99 8.19 -5.55
CA TYR A 61 -11.43 6.94 -5.08
C TYR A 61 -11.04 6.00 -6.22
N GLY A 62 -11.81 5.95 -7.32
CA GLY A 62 -11.46 5.18 -8.51
C GLY A 62 -10.14 5.65 -9.14
N ILE A 63 -9.92 6.96 -9.25
CA ILE A 63 -8.68 7.55 -9.75
C ILE A 63 -7.51 7.27 -8.77
N LEU A 64 -7.73 7.41 -7.46
CA LEU A 64 -6.74 7.12 -6.44
C LEU A 64 -6.28 5.65 -6.51
N GLU A 65 -7.22 4.72 -6.53
CA GLU A 65 -6.93 3.28 -6.60
C GLU A 65 -6.36 2.87 -7.96
N GLY A 66 -6.85 3.47 -9.05
CA GLY A 66 -6.28 3.27 -10.38
C GLY A 66 -4.82 3.72 -10.47
N GLY A 67 -4.51 4.92 -9.94
CA GLY A 67 -3.15 5.44 -9.89
C GLY A 67 -2.23 4.58 -9.01
N ARG A 68 -2.71 4.14 -7.85
CA ARG A 68 -1.99 3.21 -6.98
C ARG A 68 -1.70 1.89 -7.70
N SER A 69 -2.69 1.34 -8.38
CA SER A 69 -2.53 0.09 -9.12
C SER A 69 -1.57 0.19 -10.31
N ILE A 70 -1.51 1.32 -11.00
CA ILE A 70 -0.50 1.58 -12.03
C ILE A 70 0.91 1.58 -11.42
N SER A 71 1.09 2.23 -10.27
CA SER A 71 2.35 2.20 -9.54
C SER A 71 2.75 0.78 -9.13
N ASP A 72 1.78 -0.03 -8.66
CA ASP A 72 2.00 -1.44 -8.32
C ASP A 72 2.44 -2.27 -9.53
N VAL A 73 1.82 -2.07 -10.71
CA VAL A 73 2.21 -2.72 -11.96
C VAL A 73 3.66 -2.41 -12.33
N ILE A 74 4.00 -1.13 -12.37
CA ILE A 74 5.35 -0.67 -12.76
C ILE A 74 6.37 -1.23 -11.77
N SER A 75 6.14 -1.06 -10.47
CA SER A 75 7.06 -1.50 -9.42
C SER A 75 7.26 -3.02 -9.45
N THR A 76 6.18 -3.80 -9.51
CA THR A 76 6.29 -5.27 -9.52
C THR A 76 6.92 -5.81 -10.79
N THR A 77 6.70 -5.17 -11.93
CA THR A 77 7.37 -5.55 -13.20
C THR A 77 8.87 -5.31 -13.12
N ILE A 78 9.30 -4.16 -12.60
CA ILE A 78 10.73 -3.85 -12.39
C ILE A 78 11.34 -4.81 -11.38
N LEU A 79 10.65 -5.09 -10.27
CA LEU A 79 11.12 -6.02 -9.25
C LEU A 79 11.30 -7.44 -9.81
N LEU A 80 10.36 -7.91 -10.63
CA LEU A 80 10.49 -9.20 -11.30
C LEU A 80 11.71 -9.24 -12.24
N ALA A 81 11.96 -8.15 -12.96
CA ALA A 81 13.14 -8.04 -13.81
C ALA A 81 14.44 -8.11 -12.99
N ILE A 82 14.53 -7.36 -11.88
CA ILE A 82 15.68 -7.43 -10.97
C ILE A 82 15.88 -8.87 -10.48
N PHE A 83 14.81 -9.51 -10.03
CA PHE A 83 14.87 -10.89 -9.54
C PHE A 83 15.36 -11.87 -10.61
N ALA A 84 14.91 -11.72 -11.85
CA ALA A 84 15.30 -12.58 -12.97
C ALA A 84 16.78 -12.43 -13.36
N TYR A 85 17.37 -11.26 -13.14
CA TYR A 85 18.77 -10.98 -13.49
C TYR A 85 19.74 -11.12 -12.31
N SER A 86 19.27 -11.23 -11.09
CA SER A 86 20.12 -11.39 -9.90
C SER A 86 20.71 -12.80 -9.80
N GLY A 87 21.97 -12.85 -9.43
CA GLY A 87 22.72 -14.13 -9.34
C GLY A 87 22.38 -14.98 -8.11
N SER A 88 21.64 -14.44 -7.12
CA SER A 88 21.16 -15.14 -5.93
C SER A 88 19.89 -14.51 -5.38
N VAL A 89 19.09 -15.31 -4.68
CA VAL A 89 17.81 -14.86 -4.10
C VAL A 89 18.03 -13.75 -3.06
N ASP A 90 19.00 -13.92 -2.16
CA ASP A 90 19.27 -12.95 -1.09
C ASP A 90 19.72 -11.60 -1.66
N LYS A 91 20.57 -11.61 -2.69
CA LYS A 91 20.98 -10.40 -3.38
C LYS A 91 19.82 -9.73 -4.09
N ALA A 92 18.98 -10.50 -4.79
CA ALA A 92 17.77 -10.00 -5.44
C ALA A 92 16.83 -9.31 -4.45
N VAL A 93 16.55 -9.96 -3.32
CA VAL A 93 15.67 -9.42 -2.28
C VAL A 93 16.23 -8.12 -1.70
N SER A 94 17.52 -8.09 -1.38
CA SER A 94 18.19 -6.88 -0.87
C SER A 94 18.12 -5.72 -1.86
N GLU A 95 18.45 -5.94 -3.13
CA GLU A 95 18.42 -4.93 -4.20
C GLU A 95 16.98 -4.40 -4.42
N MET A 96 15.98 -5.28 -4.41
CA MET A 96 14.58 -4.93 -4.54
C MET A 96 14.12 -4.04 -3.39
N ILE A 97 14.49 -4.37 -2.15
CA ILE A 97 14.11 -3.58 -0.97
C ILE A 97 14.76 -2.20 -1.00
N ILE A 98 16.05 -2.12 -1.37
CA ILE A 98 16.76 -0.84 -1.52
C ILE A 98 16.05 0.04 -2.56
N MET A 99 15.72 -0.52 -3.72
CA MET A 99 15.06 0.23 -4.79
C MET A 99 13.69 0.76 -4.35
N ILE A 100 12.87 -0.08 -3.70
CA ILE A 100 11.56 0.34 -3.17
C ILE A 100 11.74 1.43 -2.11
N SER A 101 12.68 1.27 -1.20
CA SER A 101 12.93 2.24 -0.12
C SER A 101 13.37 3.59 -0.69
N PHE A 102 14.23 3.58 -1.70
CA PHE A 102 14.63 4.79 -2.42
C PHE A 102 13.44 5.45 -3.14
N TYR A 103 12.62 4.65 -3.84
CA TYR A 103 11.41 5.14 -4.50
C TYR A 103 10.44 5.80 -3.51
N ILE A 104 10.21 5.18 -2.36
CA ILE A 104 9.36 5.75 -1.30
C ILE A 104 9.94 7.07 -0.77
N LEU A 105 11.27 7.17 -0.62
CA LEU A 105 11.92 8.40 -0.17
C LEU A 105 11.76 9.53 -1.19
N VAL A 106 11.91 9.24 -2.48
CA VAL A 106 11.66 10.20 -3.56
C VAL A 106 10.20 10.66 -3.56
N LEU A 107 9.25 9.73 -3.40
CA LEU A 107 7.83 10.08 -3.25
C LEU A 107 7.57 10.94 -2.02
N ALA A 108 8.22 10.65 -0.88
CA ALA A 108 8.10 11.45 0.33
C ALA A 108 8.52 12.91 0.09
N PHE A 109 9.60 13.12 -0.68
CA PHE A 109 10.06 14.45 -1.07
C PHE A 109 9.03 15.19 -1.94
N PHE A 110 8.48 14.52 -2.96
CA PHE A 110 7.44 15.13 -3.81
C PHE A 110 6.16 15.46 -3.03
N VAL A 111 5.69 14.54 -2.19
CA VAL A 111 4.52 14.76 -1.33
C VAL A 111 4.76 15.94 -0.39
N TRP A 112 5.94 16.01 0.23
CA TRP A 112 6.30 17.14 1.08
C TRP A 112 6.27 18.46 0.30
N ARG A 113 6.82 18.48 -0.91
CA ARG A 113 6.91 19.68 -1.73
C ARG A 113 5.55 20.17 -2.23
N ILE A 114 4.67 19.25 -2.63
CA ILE A 114 3.35 19.56 -3.20
C ILE A 114 2.37 19.95 -2.08
N MET A 115 2.32 19.18 -0.99
CA MET A 115 1.34 19.40 0.07
C MET A 115 1.67 20.58 1.00
N GLN A 116 2.86 21.16 0.94
CA GLN A 116 3.18 22.37 1.72
C GLN A 116 2.33 23.59 1.29
N ASN A 117 1.89 23.62 0.05
CA ASN A 117 1.17 24.77 -0.51
C ASN A 117 -0.34 24.75 -0.24
N ASP A 118 -0.91 23.60 0.14
CA ASP A 118 -2.38 23.42 0.26
C ASP A 118 -2.92 23.50 1.70
N ILE A 119 -2.07 23.69 2.73
CA ILE A 119 -2.46 23.61 4.15
C ILE A 119 -3.02 24.95 4.69
N THR A 120 -3.32 25.93 3.87
CA THR A 120 -3.92 27.20 4.33
C THR A 120 -5.45 27.16 4.48
N THR A 121 -6.06 26.00 4.53
CA THR A 121 -7.49 25.93 4.79
C THR A 121 -7.75 25.75 6.28
N ASP A 122 -8.08 26.86 6.92
CA ASP A 122 -8.58 27.02 8.30
C ASP A 122 -9.88 26.20 8.53
N LYS A 123 -9.77 24.87 8.56
CA LYS A 123 -10.82 24.07 9.21
C LYS A 123 -10.28 23.61 10.55
N LYS A 124 -10.75 24.28 11.62
CA LYS A 124 -10.57 23.85 13.02
C LYS A 124 -10.68 22.33 13.06
N LEU A 125 -9.55 21.70 13.39
CA LEU A 125 -9.51 20.27 13.68
C LEU A 125 -10.53 20.04 14.81
N SER A 126 -11.67 19.46 14.48
CA SER A 126 -12.64 19.05 15.52
C SER A 126 -11.91 18.07 16.43
N LYS A 127 -11.83 18.40 17.71
CA LYS A 127 -11.25 17.52 18.72
C LYS A 127 -12.03 16.21 18.66
N VAL A 128 -11.34 15.11 18.40
CA VAL A 128 -11.94 13.78 18.39
C VAL A 128 -12.51 13.51 19.78
N ASN A 129 -13.83 13.38 19.88
CA ASN A 129 -14.52 13.10 21.13
C ASN A 129 -14.70 11.58 21.28
N ILE A 130 -14.15 11.00 22.34
CA ILE A 130 -14.25 9.57 22.63
C ILE A 130 -15.71 9.10 22.66
N LYS A 131 -16.64 9.94 23.11
CA LYS A 131 -18.08 9.61 23.13
C LYS A 131 -18.64 9.41 21.73
N GLU A 132 -18.18 10.20 20.75
CA GLU A 132 -18.58 10.07 19.34
C GLU A 132 -18.03 8.77 18.73
N ILE A 133 -16.81 8.38 19.08
CA ILE A 133 -16.24 7.09 18.64
C ILE A 133 -17.07 5.93 19.19
N ILE A 134 -17.39 5.93 20.47
CA ILE A 134 -18.22 4.88 21.10
C ILE A 134 -19.61 4.83 20.47
N TYR A 135 -20.20 5.98 20.17
CA TYR A 135 -21.49 6.04 19.48
C TYR A 135 -21.42 5.40 18.08
N ILE A 136 -20.41 5.74 17.29
CA ILE A 136 -20.19 5.17 15.95
C ILE A 136 -20.02 3.65 16.04
N LEU A 137 -19.23 3.15 16.99
CA LEU A 137 -18.99 1.71 17.18
C LEU A 137 -20.28 0.93 17.59
N LYS A 138 -21.30 1.60 18.10
CA LYS A 138 -22.60 0.98 18.42
C LYS A 138 -23.52 0.85 17.21
N LEU A 139 -23.20 1.50 16.08
CA LEU A 139 -24.04 1.44 14.88
C LEU A 139 -23.81 0.09 14.15
N PRO A 140 -24.86 -0.74 13.92
CA PRO A 140 -24.73 -2.02 13.27
C PRO A 140 -24.21 -1.90 11.82
N VAL A 141 -24.50 -0.78 11.15
CA VAL A 141 -24.04 -0.49 9.80
C VAL A 141 -22.51 -0.45 9.73
N ILE A 142 -21.82 0.04 10.76
CA ILE A 142 -20.35 0.07 10.81
C ILE A 142 -19.77 -1.34 10.82
N TRP A 143 -20.36 -2.25 11.57
CA TRP A 143 -19.93 -3.64 11.62
C TRP A 143 -20.22 -4.39 10.31
N LEU A 144 -21.35 -4.08 9.66
CA LEU A 144 -21.65 -4.63 8.34
C LEU A 144 -20.62 -4.20 7.30
N ILE A 145 -20.28 -2.91 7.26
CA ILE A 145 -19.24 -2.37 6.36
C ILE A 145 -17.89 -3.01 6.69
N ALA A 146 -17.53 -3.11 7.97
CA ALA A 146 -16.29 -3.75 8.38
C ALA A 146 -16.22 -5.22 7.95
N LEU A 147 -17.33 -5.96 8.05
CA LEU A 147 -17.41 -7.35 7.62
C LEU A 147 -17.27 -7.50 6.11
N ILE A 148 -17.89 -6.62 5.31
CA ILE A 148 -17.74 -6.58 3.86
C ILE A 148 -16.27 -6.32 3.48
N ILE A 149 -15.65 -5.32 4.11
CA ILE A 149 -14.24 -4.99 3.88
C ILE A 149 -13.35 -6.18 4.26
N MET A 150 -13.61 -6.81 5.40
CA MET A 150 -12.86 -7.99 5.85
C MET A 150 -12.99 -9.15 4.86
N ALA A 151 -14.20 -9.49 4.43
CA ALA A 151 -14.45 -10.57 3.47
C ALA A 151 -13.74 -10.31 2.13
N THR A 152 -13.83 -9.09 1.61
CA THR A 152 -13.19 -8.69 0.35
C THR A 152 -11.67 -8.75 0.45
N ASN A 153 -11.10 -8.23 1.55
CA ASN A 153 -9.66 -8.31 1.78
C ASN A 153 -9.18 -9.76 1.95
N THR A 154 -9.91 -10.60 2.67
CA THR A 154 -9.54 -12.02 2.83
C THR A 154 -9.47 -12.73 1.47
N ALA A 155 -10.44 -12.50 0.58
CA ALA A 155 -10.39 -13.04 -0.78
C ALA A 155 -9.17 -12.52 -1.57
N MET A 156 -8.84 -11.23 -1.43
CA MET A 156 -7.68 -10.63 -2.07
C MET A 156 -6.36 -11.20 -1.55
N TRP A 157 -6.25 -11.44 -0.24
CA TRP A 157 -5.07 -12.05 0.39
C TRP A 157 -4.85 -13.50 -0.07
N GLY A 158 -5.90 -14.24 -0.38
CA GLY A 158 -5.81 -15.58 -0.97
C GLY A 158 -4.95 -15.64 -2.23
N THR A 159 -4.93 -14.57 -3.01
CA THR A 159 -4.09 -14.50 -4.22
C THR A 159 -2.59 -14.46 -3.97
N LEU A 160 -2.13 -14.21 -2.73
CA LEU A 160 -0.71 -14.29 -2.36
C LEU A 160 -0.17 -15.72 -2.48
N PHE A 161 -1.04 -16.71 -2.33
CA PHE A 161 -0.66 -18.11 -2.41
C PHE A 161 -0.57 -18.63 -3.85
N PHE A 162 -0.96 -17.85 -4.85
CA PHE A 162 -0.87 -18.29 -6.26
C PHE A 162 0.55 -18.51 -6.73
N THR A 163 1.50 -17.68 -6.29
CA THR A 163 2.92 -17.86 -6.65
C THR A 163 3.50 -19.15 -6.05
N PRO A 164 3.46 -19.36 -4.70
CA PRO A 164 3.93 -20.63 -4.12
C PRO A 164 3.19 -21.83 -4.71
N TYR A 165 1.89 -21.76 -4.90
CA TYR A 165 1.12 -22.85 -5.51
C TYR A 165 1.61 -23.18 -6.92
N ALA A 166 1.89 -22.17 -7.74
CA ALA A 166 2.38 -22.38 -9.10
C ALA A 166 3.80 -22.95 -9.12
N THR A 167 4.66 -22.52 -8.21
CA THR A 167 6.03 -23.02 -8.11
C THR A 167 6.13 -24.42 -7.54
N GLU A 168 5.31 -24.75 -6.52
CA GLU A 168 5.37 -26.05 -5.84
C GLU A 168 4.60 -27.16 -6.57
N ILE A 169 3.42 -26.84 -7.16
CA ILE A 169 2.54 -27.85 -7.77
C ILE A 169 2.80 -28.03 -9.26
N TYR A 170 3.07 -26.93 -9.97
CA TYR A 170 3.30 -26.97 -11.43
C TYR A 170 4.78 -26.92 -11.80
N GLU A 171 5.69 -26.87 -10.81
CA GLU A 171 7.14 -26.80 -11.00
C GLU A 171 7.57 -25.63 -11.91
N ILE A 172 6.74 -24.58 -11.98
CA ILE A 172 7.07 -23.37 -12.72
C ILE A 172 8.13 -22.64 -11.91
N GLY A 173 9.29 -22.38 -12.49
CA GLY A 173 10.38 -21.68 -11.79
C GLY A 173 9.91 -20.35 -11.14
N GLU A 174 10.65 -19.86 -10.16
CA GLU A 174 10.29 -18.70 -9.34
C GLU A 174 9.92 -17.44 -10.16
N VAL A 175 10.64 -17.22 -11.27
CA VAL A 175 10.35 -16.12 -12.22
C VAL A 175 8.97 -16.32 -12.87
N GLY A 176 8.61 -17.55 -13.25
CA GLY A 176 7.32 -17.88 -13.82
C GLY A 176 6.17 -17.66 -12.80
N GLY A 177 6.36 -18.10 -11.57
CA GLY A 177 5.43 -17.85 -10.47
C GLY A 177 5.24 -16.35 -10.20
N GLY A 178 6.33 -15.58 -10.23
CA GLY A 178 6.30 -14.12 -10.13
C GLY A 178 5.54 -13.45 -11.29
N ALA A 179 5.69 -13.95 -12.51
CA ALA A 179 5.00 -13.43 -13.69
C ALA A 179 3.48 -13.56 -13.59
N ILE A 180 2.96 -14.65 -13.00
CA ILE A 180 1.51 -14.82 -12.74
C ILE A 180 1.00 -13.70 -11.84
N ARG A 181 1.75 -13.36 -10.79
CA ARG A 181 1.40 -12.28 -9.88
C ARG A 181 1.41 -10.91 -10.57
N VAL A 182 2.43 -10.64 -11.38
CA VAL A 182 2.52 -9.40 -12.17
C VAL A 182 1.35 -9.29 -13.14
N GLY A 183 0.98 -10.40 -13.83
CA GLY A 183 -0.16 -10.44 -14.73
C GLY A 183 -1.48 -10.01 -14.07
N LYS A 184 -1.72 -10.41 -12.80
CA LYS A 184 -2.87 -9.94 -12.01
C LYS A 184 -2.84 -8.41 -11.85
N TYR A 185 -1.69 -7.83 -11.54
CA TYR A 185 -1.58 -6.39 -11.32
C TYR A 185 -1.86 -5.57 -12.58
N TRP A 186 -1.60 -6.12 -13.78
CA TRP A 186 -1.93 -5.44 -15.04
C TRP A 186 -3.42 -5.22 -15.27
N VAL A 187 -4.28 -6.09 -14.73
CA VAL A 187 -5.75 -5.98 -14.86
C VAL A 187 -6.34 -5.01 -13.82
N THR A 188 -5.70 -4.89 -12.67
CA THR A 188 -6.24 -4.14 -11.51
C THR A 188 -6.54 -2.65 -11.80
N PRO A 189 -5.68 -1.86 -12.51
CA PRO A 189 -5.96 -0.44 -12.77
C PRO A 189 -7.26 -0.24 -13.57
N PHE A 190 -7.51 -1.09 -14.56
CA PHE A 190 -8.72 -1.00 -15.39
C PHE A 190 -9.96 -1.29 -14.56
N ALA A 191 -9.91 -2.33 -13.72
CA ALA A 191 -11.00 -2.67 -12.82
C ALA A 191 -11.27 -1.56 -11.80
N ALA A 192 -10.24 -0.95 -11.23
CA ALA A 192 -10.37 0.12 -10.24
C ALA A 192 -10.99 1.40 -10.84
N ILE A 193 -10.56 1.80 -12.04
CA ILE A 193 -11.10 2.96 -12.72
C ILE A 193 -12.57 2.72 -13.09
N THR A 194 -12.89 1.58 -13.69
CA THR A 194 -14.28 1.26 -14.10
C THR A 194 -15.23 1.14 -12.93
N ALA A 195 -14.78 0.69 -11.77
CA ALA A 195 -15.60 0.61 -10.56
C ALA A 195 -15.88 2.00 -9.93
N GLY A 196 -15.08 3.01 -10.23
CA GLY A 196 -15.26 4.38 -9.73
C GLY A 196 -16.22 5.23 -10.57
N TYR A 197 -16.58 4.76 -11.76
CA TYR A 197 -17.51 5.42 -12.69
C TYR A 197 -18.85 4.70 -12.74
#